data_c4448cb9d0ba3071b1e4fd2cbf2bb43f
#
_entry.id   c4448cb9d0ba3071b1e4fd2cbf2bb43f
#
_cell.length_a   1.000
_cell.length_b   1.000
_cell.length_c   1.000
_cell.angle_alpha   90.00
_cell.angle_beta   90.00
_cell.angle_gamma   90.00
#
_symmetry.space_group_name_H-M   'P 1'
#
loop_
_entity.id
_entity.type
_entity.pdbx_description
1 polymer ?
#
loop_
_entity_poly.entity_id
_entity_poly.type
_entity_poly.pdbx_seq_one_letter_code
_entity_poly.pdbx_strand_id
1 'polypeptide(L)'
;LWEKHDGLKNYAAYLVKNKVLTQADVDAIQARFDERLTKVIALATRDEDQSPRVHMDFIDTVMYSNGNKERLSDEEPQLLTPLAENPRVKALRNKVRTARDENGKPVSKNKAFAYRDAIFEAVAHRFATDPTLAAWGEENRDWGGAFAVYRGLTELLPYHRLFNSPISEAAIVGAGVGYALSGGRAIVELMYCDFLGRAGDEIFNQAAKWQAMSAGLLEMPLVMRVSVGNKYGAQHSQDWSALCAHMPGLKVYYPATPYDAKGMMNLALRGTDPVVFFESQLLYDKAEEFQPGGVPEGYYEVPEGEPVIRREGSDLTIATLGATLYRALEAAELLQSRYGLSAEVIDLRFVAPLNLDVVVESVKKTGRLLLSSDAVELGSFLHDVASKVQTIAFDHLDAPVTVVGSRNAITPAAELEKEFFPQPEWLIDAVHERILPLPGHVTISNQTTAELARRNRLGL
;
A
#
# COMPACT_ATOMS: atom_id res chain seq x y z
N LEU A 1 38.84 30.47 8.42
CA LEU A 1 37.47 30.67 8.89
C LEU A 1 36.90 29.34 9.42
N TRP A 2 37.05 28.26 8.71
CA TRP A 2 36.57 26.94 9.10
C TRP A 2 37.18 26.40 10.39
N GLU A 3 38.51 26.52 10.56
CA GLU A 3 39.18 26.08 11.77
C GLU A 3 38.68 26.76 13.06
N LYS A 4 38.28 28.03 12.97
CA LYS A 4 37.73 28.77 14.11
C LYS A 4 36.31 28.31 14.48
N HIS A 5 35.59 27.74 13.53
CA HIS A 5 34.21 27.29 13.69
C HIS A 5 34.04 25.77 13.62
N ASP A 6 35.14 25.03 13.69
CA ASP A 6 35.16 23.57 13.74
C ASP A 6 34.42 23.08 15.00
N GLY A 7 33.26 22.44 14.76
CA GLY A 7 32.41 21.97 15.86
C GLY A 7 33.08 20.91 16.74
N LEU A 8 33.91 20.04 16.18
CA LEU A 8 34.59 18.97 16.94
C LEU A 8 35.69 19.57 17.82
N LYS A 9 36.53 20.45 17.28
CA LYS A 9 37.58 21.14 18.04
C LYS A 9 37.00 22.00 19.16
N ASN A 10 35.96 22.77 18.84
CA ASN A 10 35.30 23.63 19.81
C ASN A 10 34.58 22.84 20.90
N TYR A 11 33.96 21.72 20.56
CA TYR A 11 33.28 20.84 21.51
C TYR A 11 34.31 20.11 22.43
N ALA A 12 35.38 19.58 21.86
CA ALA A 12 36.47 19.00 22.64
C ALA A 12 37.04 20.00 23.66
N ALA A 13 37.33 21.24 23.21
CA ALA A 13 37.80 22.31 24.10
C ALA A 13 36.77 22.66 25.19
N TYR A 14 35.46 22.67 24.84
CA TYR A 14 34.39 22.90 25.82
C TYR A 14 34.34 21.79 26.87
N LEU A 15 34.45 20.52 26.49
CA LEU A 15 34.45 19.37 27.41
C LEU A 15 35.64 19.40 28.38
N VAL A 16 36.85 19.73 27.89
CA VAL A 16 38.04 19.89 28.69
C VAL A 16 37.91 21.07 29.66
N LYS A 17 37.45 22.22 29.16
CA LYS A 17 37.23 23.43 29.98
C LYS A 17 36.25 23.19 31.14
N ASN A 18 35.20 22.40 30.88
CA ASN A 18 34.17 22.10 31.88
C ASN A 18 34.51 20.85 32.71
N LYS A 19 35.72 20.30 32.58
CA LYS A 19 36.20 19.15 33.35
C LYS A 19 35.38 17.87 33.18
N VAL A 20 34.71 17.73 32.04
CA VAL A 20 33.96 16.51 31.65
C VAL A 20 34.94 15.45 31.15
N LEU A 21 35.95 15.88 30.39
CA LEU A 21 37.06 15.07 29.89
C LEU A 21 38.40 15.78 30.21
N THR A 22 39.48 14.99 30.25
CA THR A 22 40.85 15.54 30.24
C THR A 22 41.34 15.67 28.79
N GLN A 23 42.42 16.44 28.56
CA GLN A 23 43.05 16.48 27.24
C GLN A 23 43.55 15.09 26.82
N ALA A 24 44.05 14.29 27.75
CA ALA A 24 44.49 12.93 27.50
C ALA A 24 43.32 12.02 27.01
N ASP A 25 42.10 12.22 27.52
CA ASP A 25 40.92 11.48 27.07
C ASP A 25 40.56 11.85 25.62
N VAL A 26 40.60 13.15 25.28
CA VAL A 26 40.37 13.63 23.91
C VAL A 26 41.40 13.04 22.94
N ASP A 27 42.67 13.07 23.31
CA ASP A 27 43.78 12.54 22.51
C ASP A 27 43.65 11.01 22.33
N ALA A 28 43.23 10.28 23.36
CA ALA A 28 42.98 8.84 23.31
C ALA A 28 41.76 8.50 22.39
N ILE A 29 40.73 9.32 22.43
CA ILE A 29 39.56 9.17 21.51
C ILE A 29 40.00 9.36 20.04
N GLN A 30 40.80 10.42 19.80
CA GLN A 30 41.30 10.73 18.46
C GLN A 30 42.20 9.60 17.94
N ALA A 31 43.17 9.14 18.76
CA ALA A 31 44.08 8.05 18.37
C ALA A 31 43.33 6.76 18.04
N ARG A 32 42.31 6.41 18.84
CA ARG A 32 41.44 5.24 18.57
C ARG A 32 40.62 5.39 17.27
N PHE A 33 40.15 6.60 16.99
CA PHE A 33 39.47 6.89 15.76
C PHE A 33 40.37 6.76 14.54
N ASP A 34 41.58 7.34 14.60
CA ASP A 34 42.58 7.30 13.54
C ASP A 34 43.06 5.87 13.24
N GLU A 35 43.29 5.05 14.29
CA GLU A 35 43.60 3.63 14.17
C GLU A 35 42.45 2.88 13.42
N ARG A 36 41.20 3.12 13.85
CA ARG A 36 40.05 2.49 13.24
C ARG A 36 39.85 2.94 11.78
N LEU A 37 39.98 4.23 11.49
CA LEU A 37 39.89 4.78 10.15
C LEU A 37 40.98 4.19 9.24
N THR A 38 42.22 4.09 9.72
CA THR A 38 43.33 3.48 8.98
C THR A 38 43.02 2.02 8.59
N LYS A 39 42.47 1.25 9.55
CA LYS A 39 42.06 -0.14 9.29
C LYS A 39 40.94 -0.21 8.24
N VAL A 40 39.92 0.67 8.35
CA VAL A 40 38.80 0.72 7.38
C VAL A 40 39.30 1.10 5.98
N ILE A 41 40.15 2.13 5.88
CA ILE A 41 40.76 2.53 4.59
C ILE A 41 41.58 1.39 4.02
N ALA A 42 42.42 0.72 4.82
CA ALA A 42 43.21 -0.41 4.39
C ALA A 42 42.34 -1.57 3.84
N LEU A 43 41.19 -1.83 4.50
CA LEU A 43 40.22 -2.84 4.00
C LEU A 43 39.54 -2.39 2.71
N ALA A 44 39.15 -1.12 2.61
CA ALA A 44 38.42 -0.59 1.45
C ALA A 44 39.32 -0.43 0.18
N THR A 45 40.65 -0.33 0.36
CA THR A 45 41.61 -0.08 -0.74
C THR A 45 42.48 -1.29 -1.08
N ARG A 46 42.27 -2.44 -0.44
CA ARG A 46 43.01 -3.67 -0.73
C ARG A 46 42.62 -4.23 -2.08
N ASP A 47 43.55 -5.06 -2.67
CA ASP A 47 43.42 -5.73 -3.96
C ASP A 47 42.07 -6.43 -4.17
N GLU A 48 41.77 -6.77 -5.42
CA GLU A 48 40.50 -7.31 -5.90
C GLU A 48 39.90 -8.47 -5.07
N ASP A 49 40.75 -9.27 -4.43
CA ASP A 49 40.33 -10.38 -3.56
C ASP A 49 39.82 -9.92 -2.18
N GLN A 50 40.06 -8.69 -1.79
CA GLN A 50 39.74 -8.17 -0.45
C GLN A 50 38.91 -6.89 -0.45
N SER A 51 38.78 -6.22 -1.59
CA SER A 51 37.84 -5.13 -1.76
C SER A 51 36.45 -5.73 -2.07
N PRO A 52 35.43 -5.53 -1.23
CA PRO A 52 34.11 -6.08 -1.50
C PRO A 52 33.52 -5.40 -2.75
N ARG A 53 33.71 -6.02 -3.90
CA ARG A 53 32.93 -5.66 -5.09
C ARG A 53 31.54 -6.23 -4.91
N VAL A 54 30.57 -5.37 -4.81
CA VAL A 54 29.16 -5.75 -4.73
C VAL A 54 28.69 -6.16 -6.11
N HIS A 55 28.31 -7.43 -6.29
CA HIS A 55 27.62 -7.89 -7.48
C HIS A 55 26.20 -7.31 -7.52
N MET A 56 25.64 -7.16 -8.74
CA MET A 56 24.25 -6.70 -8.90
C MET A 56 23.26 -7.53 -8.10
N ASP A 57 23.46 -8.85 -8.05
CA ASP A 57 22.63 -9.77 -7.25
C ASP A 57 22.57 -9.41 -5.77
N PHE A 58 23.64 -8.81 -5.23
CA PHE A 58 23.64 -8.34 -3.84
C PHE A 58 22.69 -7.14 -3.63
N ILE A 59 22.57 -6.25 -4.62
CA ILE A 59 21.68 -5.09 -4.54
C ILE A 59 20.24 -5.56 -4.38
N ASP A 60 19.86 -6.61 -5.13
CA ASP A 60 18.51 -7.19 -5.05
C ASP A 60 18.23 -7.77 -3.66
N THR A 61 19.24 -8.37 -3.01
CA THR A 61 19.09 -8.96 -1.67
C THR A 61 18.97 -7.94 -0.54
N VAL A 62 19.39 -6.69 -0.75
CA VAL A 62 19.35 -5.62 0.27
C VAL A 62 18.29 -4.55 0.00
N MET A 63 17.56 -4.66 -1.12
CA MET A 63 16.48 -3.74 -1.46
C MET A 63 15.32 -3.85 -0.47
N TYR A 64 15.03 -5.07 -0.02
CA TYR A 64 14.08 -5.38 1.03
C TYR A 64 14.74 -6.21 2.12
N SER A 65 14.37 -5.97 3.37
CA SER A 65 14.78 -6.82 4.49
C SER A 65 14.08 -8.18 4.45
N ASN A 66 12.81 -8.18 3.97
CA ASN A 66 11.87 -9.31 4.05
C ASN A 66 11.79 -9.90 5.46
N GLY A 67 12.13 -9.08 6.46
CA GLY A 67 12.10 -9.45 7.87
C GLY A 67 10.67 -9.46 8.40
N ASN A 68 10.42 -10.36 9.34
CA ASN A 68 9.15 -10.50 10.03
C ASN A 68 9.41 -10.51 11.53
N LYS A 69 8.92 -9.51 12.25
CA LYS A 69 9.10 -9.34 13.69
C LYS A 69 7.78 -8.99 14.36
N GLU A 70 7.35 -9.84 15.28
CA GLU A 70 6.12 -9.59 16.05
C GLU A 70 6.25 -8.31 16.90
N ARG A 71 7.41 -8.08 17.46
CA ARG A 71 7.74 -6.90 18.27
C ARG A 71 9.18 -6.49 18.04
N LEU A 72 9.45 -5.20 18.16
CA LEU A 72 10.81 -4.64 18.00
C LEU A 72 11.52 -4.35 19.33
N SER A 73 10.84 -4.56 20.48
CA SER A 73 11.39 -4.44 21.81
C SER A 73 10.76 -5.50 22.73
N ASP A 74 11.49 -5.92 23.75
CA ASP A 74 11.01 -6.86 24.77
C ASP A 74 10.20 -6.18 25.89
N GLU A 75 10.07 -4.86 25.86
CA GLU A 75 9.25 -4.12 26.82
C GLU A 75 7.75 -4.48 26.66
N GLU A 76 6.99 -4.30 27.74
CA GLU A 76 5.54 -4.48 27.65
C GLU A 76 4.86 -3.27 27.00
N PRO A 77 3.89 -3.50 26.11
CA PRO A 77 3.16 -2.40 25.48
C PRO A 77 2.40 -1.56 26.49
N GLN A 78 2.62 -0.25 26.47
CA GLN A 78 1.89 0.68 27.32
C GLN A 78 0.46 0.86 26.78
N LEU A 79 -0.52 0.39 27.56
CA LEU A 79 -1.95 0.53 27.29
C LEU A 79 -2.62 1.24 28.47
N LEU A 80 -3.58 2.12 28.17
CA LEU A 80 -4.42 2.78 29.19
C LEU A 80 -5.49 1.84 29.75
N THR A 81 -5.97 0.93 28.90
CA THR A 81 -6.95 -0.10 29.26
C THR A 81 -6.58 -1.40 28.57
N PRO A 82 -6.92 -2.57 29.13
CA PRO A 82 -6.76 -3.83 28.39
C PRO A 82 -7.52 -3.81 27.07
N LEU A 83 -6.93 -4.37 25.99
CA LEU A 83 -7.53 -4.40 24.66
C LEU A 83 -8.97 -4.97 24.69
N ALA A 84 -9.19 -6.05 25.45
CA ALA A 84 -10.50 -6.69 25.56
C ALA A 84 -11.57 -5.81 26.23
N GLU A 85 -11.17 -4.78 26.96
CA GLU A 85 -12.07 -3.86 27.64
C GLU A 85 -12.40 -2.62 26.80
N ASN A 86 -11.66 -2.38 25.72
CA ASN A 86 -11.88 -1.25 24.83
C ASN A 86 -13.32 -1.26 24.27
N PRO A 87 -14.06 -0.14 24.35
CA PRO A 87 -15.47 -0.07 23.94
C PRO A 87 -15.71 -0.46 22.49
N ARG A 88 -14.82 -0.05 21.58
CA ARG A 88 -14.94 -0.40 20.15
C ARG A 88 -14.67 -1.89 19.91
N VAL A 89 -13.65 -2.46 20.55
CA VAL A 89 -13.37 -3.90 20.46
C VAL A 89 -14.58 -4.71 20.93
N LYS A 90 -15.21 -4.33 22.06
CA LYS A 90 -16.45 -4.97 22.54
C LYS A 90 -17.60 -4.83 21.53
N ALA A 91 -17.77 -3.65 20.94
CA ALA A 91 -18.80 -3.41 19.94
C ALA A 91 -18.57 -4.25 18.66
N LEU A 92 -17.34 -4.41 18.22
CA LEU A 92 -17.00 -5.19 17.02
C LEU A 92 -17.26 -6.69 17.17
N ARG A 93 -17.14 -7.24 18.39
CA ARG A 93 -17.49 -8.66 18.66
C ARG A 93 -18.96 -8.97 18.40
N ASN A 94 -19.83 -7.98 18.47
CA ASN A 94 -21.27 -8.13 18.23
C ASN A 94 -21.66 -7.86 16.77
N LYS A 95 -20.72 -7.52 15.89
CA LYS A 95 -21.00 -7.28 14.47
C LYS A 95 -21.03 -8.59 13.67
N VAL A 96 -21.91 -8.62 12.68
CA VAL A 96 -21.94 -9.72 11.69
C VAL A 96 -20.75 -9.56 10.73
N ARG A 97 -19.92 -10.57 10.64
CA ARG A 97 -18.65 -10.52 9.92
C ARG A 97 -18.75 -10.84 8.43
N THR A 98 -19.96 -11.00 7.92
CA THR A 98 -20.33 -11.23 6.52
C THR A 98 -21.27 -10.14 6.03
N ALA A 99 -21.33 -9.93 4.71
CA ALA A 99 -22.27 -9.00 4.08
C ALA A 99 -23.74 -9.50 4.13
N ARG A 100 -23.93 -10.81 4.32
CA ARG A 100 -25.24 -11.46 4.41
C ARG A 100 -25.33 -12.27 5.68
N ASP A 101 -26.53 -12.33 6.26
CA ASP A 101 -26.82 -13.17 7.42
C ASP A 101 -26.97 -14.67 6.99
N GLU A 102 -27.23 -15.53 7.98
CA GLU A 102 -27.43 -16.98 7.80
C GLU A 102 -28.58 -17.32 6.84
N ASN A 103 -29.52 -16.40 6.66
CA ASN A 103 -30.66 -16.53 5.74
C ASN A 103 -30.40 -15.92 4.36
N GLY A 104 -29.17 -15.47 4.09
CA GLY A 104 -28.78 -14.81 2.85
C GLY A 104 -29.27 -13.37 2.69
N LYS A 105 -29.86 -12.76 3.73
CA LYS A 105 -30.32 -11.37 3.67
C LYS A 105 -29.14 -10.41 3.88
N PRO A 106 -29.10 -9.27 3.17
CA PRO A 106 -28.08 -8.25 3.38
C PRO A 106 -28.11 -7.73 4.83
N VAL A 107 -26.94 -7.70 5.46
CA VAL A 107 -26.74 -7.14 6.78
C VAL A 107 -26.73 -5.62 6.69
N SER A 108 -27.47 -4.93 7.58
CA SER A 108 -27.47 -3.47 7.57
C SER A 108 -26.08 -2.92 7.91
N LYS A 109 -25.72 -1.78 7.31
CA LYS A 109 -24.42 -1.10 7.46
C LYS A 109 -23.97 -0.98 8.93
N ASN A 110 -24.88 -0.66 9.85
CA ASN A 110 -24.55 -0.47 11.27
C ASN A 110 -24.26 -1.78 12.00
N LYS A 111 -24.78 -2.92 11.51
CA LYS A 111 -24.57 -4.25 12.09
C LYS A 111 -23.43 -5.02 11.43
N ALA A 112 -23.07 -4.67 10.20
CA ALA A 112 -22.00 -5.32 9.48
C ALA A 112 -20.62 -4.92 10.00
N PHE A 113 -19.71 -5.88 10.05
CA PHE A 113 -18.30 -5.64 10.23
C PHE A 113 -17.73 -5.14 8.90
N ALA A 114 -17.18 -3.93 8.91
CA ALA A 114 -16.79 -3.24 7.70
C ALA A 114 -15.27 -3.23 7.48
N TYR A 115 -14.84 -2.86 6.29
CA TYR A 115 -13.44 -2.71 5.90
C TYR A 115 -12.61 -1.87 6.88
N ARG A 116 -13.15 -0.69 7.33
CA ARG A 116 -12.47 0.12 8.36
C ARG A 116 -12.33 -0.58 9.71
N ASP A 117 -13.27 -1.46 10.06
CA ASP A 117 -13.23 -2.24 11.30
C ASP A 117 -12.15 -3.32 11.21
N ALA A 118 -11.94 -3.88 10.02
CA ALA A 118 -10.91 -4.86 9.72
C ALA A 118 -9.49 -4.27 9.92
N ILE A 119 -9.24 -3.09 9.37
CA ILE A 119 -7.98 -2.36 9.57
C ILE A 119 -7.81 -2.00 11.06
N PHE A 120 -8.88 -1.50 11.72
CA PHE A 120 -8.84 -1.21 13.15
C PHE A 120 -8.42 -2.42 13.99
N GLU A 121 -8.99 -3.61 13.73
CA GLU A 121 -8.63 -4.82 14.50
C GLU A 121 -7.15 -5.18 14.33
N ALA A 122 -6.60 -5.09 13.12
CA ALA A 122 -5.19 -5.37 12.87
C ALA A 122 -4.28 -4.37 13.59
N VAL A 123 -4.60 -3.08 13.49
CA VAL A 123 -3.83 -2.00 14.14
C VAL A 123 -3.92 -2.11 15.66
N ALA A 124 -5.11 -2.32 16.23
CA ALA A 124 -5.32 -2.47 17.67
C ALA A 124 -4.57 -3.70 18.23
N HIS A 125 -4.57 -4.81 17.49
CA HIS A 125 -3.79 -5.99 17.84
C HIS A 125 -2.30 -5.67 17.91
N ARG A 126 -1.73 -5.00 16.89
CA ARG A 126 -0.31 -4.64 16.87
C ARG A 126 0.06 -3.65 17.98
N PHE A 127 -0.79 -2.68 18.29
CA PHE A 127 -0.58 -1.81 19.45
C PHE A 127 -0.53 -2.58 20.79
N ALA A 128 -1.30 -3.66 20.89
CA ALA A 128 -1.30 -4.48 22.09
C ALA A 128 -0.15 -5.49 22.17
N THR A 129 0.58 -5.73 21.07
CA THR A 129 1.65 -6.73 21.01
C THR A 129 3.04 -6.13 20.81
N ASP A 130 3.16 -4.99 20.12
CA ASP A 130 4.45 -4.32 19.88
C ASP A 130 4.52 -2.99 20.66
N PRO A 131 5.37 -2.88 21.68
CA PRO A 131 5.50 -1.67 22.50
C PRO A 131 6.02 -0.46 21.72
N THR A 132 6.74 -0.69 20.63
CA THR A 132 7.34 0.38 19.82
C THR A 132 6.36 1.00 18.83
N LEU A 133 5.22 0.35 18.57
CA LEU A 133 4.28 0.91 17.58
C LEU A 133 3.77 2.27 18.01
N ALA A 134 3.98 3.26 17.14
CA ALA A 134 3.37 4.58 17.23
C ALA A 134 2.66 4.94 15.92
N ALA A 135 1.55 5.69 16.00
CA ALA A 135 0.81 6.14 14.84
C ALA A 135 0.48 7.63 14.92
N TRP A 136 0.55 8.32 13.79
CA TRP A 136 0.18 9.72 13.68
C TRP A 136 -0.21 10.13 12.26
N GLY A 137 -0.84 11.27 12.18
CA GLY A 137 -1.33 11.93 11.00
C GLY A 137 -2.32 13.00 11.41
N GLU A 138 -2.97 13.62 10.45
CA GLU A 138 -3.97 14.66 10.71
C GLU A 138 -5.21 14.05 11.39
N GLU A 139 -5.60 14.62 12.54
CA GLU A 139 -6.79 14.22 13.29
C GLU A 139 -6.85 12.73 13.69
N ASN A 140 -5.71 12.03 13.73
CA ASN A 140 -5.68 10.57 13.97
C ASN A 140 -6.17 10.21 15.37
N ARG A 141 -5.80 11.00 16.39
CA ARG A 141 -6.20 10.74 17.76
C ARG A 141 -7.64 11.19 18.03
N ASP A 142 -7.99 12.43 17.74
CA ASP A 142 -9.23 13.02 18.21
C ASP A 142 -10.43 12.60 17.38
N TRP A 143 -10.27 12.47 16.06
CA TRP A 143 -11.34 12.05 15.15
C TRP A 143 -11.23 10.60 14.69
N GLY A 144 -10.04 10.00 14.86
CA GLY A 144 -9.75 8.65 14.41
C GLY A 144 -9.24 8.59 12.98
N GLY A 145 -8.63 9.66 12.48
CA GLY A 145 -8.22 9.86 11.10
C GLY A 145 -9.37 10.23 10.17
N ALA A 146 -9.07 10.51 8.91
CA ALA A 146 -10.04 11.00 7.92
C ALA A 146 -11.28 10.10 7.78
N PHE A 147 -11.12 8.79 7.93
CA PHE A 147 -12.17 7.80 7.72
C PHE A 147 -12.49 6.96 8.96
N ALA A 148 -12.14 7.49 10.15
CA ALA A 148 -12.45 6.90 11.44
C ALA A 148 -11.87 5.48 11.67
N VAL A 149 -10.75 5.16 11.05
CA VAL A 149 -10.07 3.87 11.28
C VAL A 149 -9.54 3.78 12.71
N TYR A 150 -8.93 4.85 13.25
CA TYR A 150 -8.38 4.88 14.60
C TYR A 150 -9.40 5.23 15.70
N ARG A 151 -10.66 5.51 15.35
CA ARG A 151 -11.68 5.87 16.35
C ARG A 151 -11.77 4.78 17.43
N GLY A 152 -11.71 5.17 18.69
CA GLY A 152 -11.72 4.26 19.84
C GLY A 152 -10.34 3.79 20.31
N LEU A 153 -9.25 4.17 19.64
CA LEU A 153 -7.90 3.91 20.13
C LEU A 153 -7.45 4.92 21.19
N THR A 154 -8.09 6.06 21.30
CA THR A 154 -7.79 7.09 22.31
C THR A 154 -7.96 6.56 23.72
N GLU A 155 -8.94 5.68 23.95
CA GLU A 155 -9.18 5.04 25.24
C GLU A 155 -8.20 3.90 25.53
N LEU A 156 -7.54 3.39 24.49
CA LEU A 156 -6.57 2.30 24.57
C LEU A 156 -5.14 2.80 24.77
N LEU A 157 -4.78 3.93 24.14
CA LEU A 157 -3.39 4.32 23.93
C LEU A 157 -3.03 5.65 24.62
N PRO A 158 -1.85 5.72 25.27
CA PRO A 158 -1.29 6.98 25.72
C PRO A 158 -0.96 7.89 24.52
N TYR A 159 -0.82 9.19 24.77
CA TYR A 159 -0.65 10.20 23.73
C TYR A 159 0.58 9.95 22.85
N HIS A 160 1.69 9.52 23.40
CA HIS A 160 2.94 9.30 22.66
C HIS A 160 2.88 8.11 21.68
N ARG A 161 1.87 7.26 21.79
CA ARG A 161 1.68 6.12 20.87
C ARG A 161 0.64 6.41 19.76
N LEU A 162 -0.29 7.34 20.01
CA LEU A 162 -1.25 7.82 19.01
C LEU A 162 -1.48 9.31 19.22
N PHE A 163 -1.13 10.13 18.23
CA PHE A 163 -1.24 11.59 18.33
C PHE A 163 -1.63 12.23 16.99
N ASN A 164 -2.11 13.49 17.06
CA ASN A 164 -2.35 14.29 15.89
C ASN A 164 -1.06 14.98 15.44
N SER A 165 -0.88 15.08 14.13
CA SER A 165 0.13 15.97 13.53
C SER A 165 -0.51 17.25 13.02
N PRO A 166 0.26 18.34 12.88
CA PRO A 166 -0.12 19.44 12.00
C PRO A 166 -0.27 18.97 10.54
N ILE A 167 -0.93 19.78 9.71
CA ILE A 167 -0.97 19.58 8.25
C ILE A 167 0.45 19.80 7.70
N SER A 168 1.19 18.72 7.52
CA SER A 168 2.60 18.76 7.13
C SER A 168 3.06 17.37 6.68
N GLU A 169 2.67 16.95 5.49
CA GLU A 169 2.84 15.57 5.02
C GLU A 169 4.31 15.14 4.97
N ALA A 170 5.22 16.04 4.57
CA ALA A 170 6.66 15.79 4.60
C ALA A 170 7.15 15.48 6.04
N ALA A 171 6.69 16.25 7.04
CA ALA A 171 7.04 16.00 8.43
C ALA A 171 6.38 14.73 8.98
N ILE A 172 5.15 14.43 8.56
CA ILE A 172 4.44 13.19 8.94
C ILE A 172 5.25 11.98 8.51
N VAL A 173 5.63 11.90 7.24
CA VAL A 173 6.37 10.75 6.70
C VAL A 173 7.83 10.78 7.16
N GLY A 174 8.49 11.94 7.13
CA GLY A 174 9.89 12.09 7.55
C GLY A 174 10.13 11.70 9.01
N ALA A 175 9.19 12.05 9.91
CA ALA A 175 9.22 11.57 11.29
C ALA A 175 9.05 10.04 11.36
N GLY A 176 8.20 9.45 10.49
CA GLY A 176 8.03 8.00 10.36
C GLY A 176 9.31 7.30 9.95
N VAL A 177 10.00 7.83 8.95
CA VAL A 177 11.31 7.35 8.53
C VAL A 177 12.32 7.43 9.68
N GLY A 178 12.44 8.59 10.33
CA GLY A 178 13.37 8.79 11.44
C GLY A 178 13.08 7.87 12.63
N TYR A 179 11.80 7.67 12.95
CA TYR A 179 11.38 6.77 14.02
C TYR A 179 11.69 5.29 13.70
N ALA A 180 11.44 4.87 12.45
CA ALA A 180 11.78 3.53 12.00
C ALA A 180 13.29 3.28 12.02
N LEU A 181 14.10 4.23 11.54
CA LEU A 181 15.58 4.16 11.61
C LEU A 181 16.12 4.14 13.05
N SER A 182 15.34 4.65 14.01
CA SER A 182 15.67 4.60 15.44
C SER A 182 15.24 3.30 16.13
N GLY A 183 14.71 2.33 15.39
CA GLY A 183 14.29 1.02 15.88
C GLY A 183 12.84 0.93 16.34
N GLY A 184 12.01 1.92 16.04
CA GLY A 184 10.57 1.90 16.27
C GLY A 184 9.77 1.41 15.07
N ARG A 185 8.51 1.03 15.28
CA ARG A 185 7.53 0.73 14.22
C ARG A 185 6.58 1.90 14.08
N ALA A 186 6.36 2.37 12.86
CA ALA A 186 5.49 3.51 12.62
C ALA A 186 4.32 3.18 11.69
N ILE A 187 3.14 3.77 12.00
CA ILE A 187 2.08 3.97 11.02
C ILE A 187 1.90 5.47 10.86
N VAL A 188 2.01 5.94 9.62
CA VAL A 188 1.67 7.33 9.28
C VAL A 188 0.46 7.35 8.35
N GLU A 189 -0.44 8.32 8.54
CA GLU A 189 -1.60 8.48 7.67
C GLU A 189 -1.45 9.74 6.82
N LEU A 190 -1.47 9.56 5.50
CA LEU A 190 -1.72 10.62 4.55
C LEU A 190 -3.20 10.60 4.20
N MET A 191 -3.90 11.67 4.54
CA MET A 191 -5.34 11.74 4.45
C MET A 191 -5.87 11.41 3.06
N TYR A 192 -5.18 11.89 2.02
CA TYR A 192 -5.49 11.62 0.62
C TYR A 192 -4.22 11.41 -0.21
N CYS A 193 -4.32 10.54 -1.21
CA CYS A 193 -3.24 10.22 -2.15
C CYS A 193 -2.69 11.46 -2.86
N ASP A 194 -3.53 12.43 -3.13
CA ASP A 194 -3.19 13.69 -3.79
C ASP A 194 -2.09 14.48 -3.04
N PHE A 195 -1.93 14.26 -1.73
CA PHE A 195 -0.91 14.91 -0.91
C PHE A 195 0.40 14.11 -0.79
N LEU A 196 0.46 12.93 -1.39
CA LEU A 196 1.66 12.10 -1.46
C LEU A 196 2.87 12.87 -2.02
N GLY A 197 2.63 13.76 -3.00
CA GLY A 197 3.65 14.60 -3.59
C GLY A 197 4.31 15.58 -2.61
N ARG A 198 3.64 15.97 -1.53
CA ARG A 198 4.22 16.82 -0.46
C ARG A 198 5.25 16.09 0.38
N ALA A 199 5.15 14.78 0.48
CA ALA A 199 6.10 13.90 1.17
C ALA A 199 6.95 13.09 0.17
N GLY A 200 7.12 13.59 -1.05
CA GLY A 200 7.76 12.85 -2.12
C GLY A 200 9.19 12.41 -1.81
N ASP A 201 10.03 13.30 -1.28
CA ASP A 201 11.41 12.94 -0.91
C ASP A 201 11.43 11.91 0.23
N GLU A 202 10.61 12.12 1.24
CA GLU A 202 10.53 11.23 2.41
C GLU A 202 10.08 9.83 2.03
N ILE A 203 9.21 9.69 1.04
CA ILE A 203 8.73 8.39 0.53
C ILE A 203 9.72 7.79 -0.46
N PHE A 204 10.05 8.53 -1.53
CA PHE A 204 10.74 7.98 -2.68
C PHE A 204 12.26 7.91 -2.53
N ASN A 205 12.85 8.75 -1.70
CA ASN A 205 14.29 8.77 -1.44
C ASN A 205 14.65 8.24 -0.06
N GLN A 206 13.88 8.57 0.97
CA GLN A 206 14.21 8.17 2.33
C GLN A 206 13.65 6.78 2.65
N ALA A 207 12.33 6.61 2.72
CA ALA A 207 11.72 5.32 3.06
C ALA A 207 12.14 4.21 2.10
N ALA A 208 12.14 4.48 0.80
CA ALA A 208 12.43 3.49 -0.23
C ALA A 208 13.88 3.01 -0.26
N LYS A 209 14.86 3.85 0.12
CA LYS A 209 16.28 3.60 -0.22
C LYS A 209 17.19 3.32 0.96
N TRP A 210 16.83 3.69 2.19
CA TRP A 210 17.72 3.54 3.34
C TRP A 210 18.19 2.11 3.60
N GLN A 211 17.34 1.11 3.35
CA GLN A 211 17.74 -0.29 3.50
C GLN A 211 18.88 -0.64 2.55
N ALA A 212 18.70 -0.38 1.26
CA ALA A 212 19.72 -0.64 0.23
C ALA A 212 20.99 0.21 0.45
N MET A 213 20.86 1.50 0.76
CA MET A 213 21.98 2.41 1.00
C MET A 213 22.81 2.00 2.23
N SER A 214 22.19 1.37 3.21
CA SER A 214 22.88 0.83 4.38
C SER A 214 23.43 -0.58 4.18
N ALA A 215 23.35 -1.14 2.97
CA ALA A 215 23.71 -2.53 2.69
C ALA A 215 22.93 -3.54 3.56
N GLY A 216 21.65 -3.27 3.84
CA GLY A 216 20.79 -4.12 4.66
C GLY A 216 21.01 -4.03 6.17
N LEU A 217 21.82 -3.06 6.65
CA LEU A 217 22.03 -2.86 8.08
C LEU A 217 20.84 -2.22 8.81
N LEU A 218 20.06 -1.43 8.08
CA LEU A 218 18.89 -0.72 8.60
C LEU A 218 17.61 -1.38 8.07
N GLU A 219 16.61 -1.45 8.92
CA GLU A 219 15.24 -1.84 8.56
C GLU A 219 14.35 -0.60 8.51
N MET A 220 13.23 -0.69 7.78
CA MET A 220 12.28 0.41 7.63
C MET A 220 10.85 -0.05 7.93
N PRO A 221 10.52 -0.41 9.19
CA PRO A 221 9.19 -0.86 9.59
C PRO A 221 8.20 0.31 9.63
N LEU A 222 7.85 0.84 8.47
CA LEU A 222 6.99 1.99 8.26
C LEU A 222 5.81 1.62 7.36
N VAL A 223 4.59 1.78 7.87
CA VAL A 223 3.36 1.66 7.08
C VAL A 223 2.78 3.04 6.84
N MET A 224 2.65 3.41 5.58
CA MET A 224 2.03 4.66 5.13
C MET A 224 0.62 4.33 4.65
N ARG A 225 -0.40 4.68 5.45
CA ARG A 225 -1.81 4.53 5.07
C ARG A 225 -2.22 5.70 4.21
N VAL A 226 -2.78 5.42 3.04
CA VAL A 226 -3.11 6.43 2.03
C VAL A 226 -4.50 6.15 1.46
N SER A 227 -5.45 7.10 1.59
CA SER A 227 -6.74 6.94 0.96
C SER A 227 -6.72 7.35 -0.51
N VAL A 228 -7.50 6.65 -1.34
CA VAL A 228 -7.58 6.87 -2.79
C VAL A 228 -9.01 6.83 -3.29
N GLY A 229 -9.25 7.48 -4.44
CA GLY A 229 -10.52 7.44 -5.17
C GLY A 229 -11.56 8.42 -4.62
N ASN A 230 -12.63 8.47 -5.26
CA ASN A 230 -13.82 9.29 -5.36
C ASN A 230 -14.43 10.03 -4.14
N LYS A 231 -15.39 10.85 -4.42
CA LYS A 231 -16.28 11.72 -3.62
C LYS A 231 -15.80 13.14 -3.36
N TYR A 232 -14.52 13.42 -3.42
CA TYR A 232 -13.98 14.68 -2.91
C TYR A 232 -13.36 15.59 -3.98
N GLY A 233 -13.57 15.26 -5.27
CA GLY A 233 -13.18 16.09 -6.41
C GLY A 233 -11.67 16.13 -6.67
N ALA A 234 -11.23 17.17 -7.34
CA ALA A 234 -9.93 17.26 -8.03
C ALA A 234 -8.69 16.98 -7.18
N GLN A 235 -8.67 17.35 -5.90
CA GLN A 235 -7.50 17.29 -5.04
C GLN A 235 -7.58 16.22 -3.95
N HIS A 236 -8.62 15.35 -3.97
CA HIS A 236 -8.88 14.40 -2.88
C HIS A 236 -9.36 13.03 -3.39
N SER A 237 -9.22 12.76 -4.69
CA SER A 237 -9.80 11.58 -5.31
C SER A 237 -8.88 10.91 -6.34
N GLN A 238 -7.58 11.18 -6.29
CA GLN A 238 -6.61 10.59 -7.20
C GLN A 238 -6.16 9.20 -6.73
N ASP A 239 -5.64 8.42 -7.67
CA ASP A 239 -4.97 7.14 -7.41
C ASP A 239 -3.58 7.18 -8.06
N TRP A 240 -2.55 7.29 -7.23
CA TRP A 240 -1.15 7.30 -7.66
C TRP A 240 -0.41 6.02 -7.29
N SER A 241 -1.10 4.89 -7.26
CA SER A 241 -0.50 3.58 -6.99
C SER A 241 0.64 3.24 -7.97
N ALA A 242 0.50 3.64 -9.25
CA ALA A 242 1.54 3.49 -10.26
C ALA A 242 2.84 4.25 -9.92
N LEU A 243 2.73 5.45 -9.35
CA LEU A 243 3.89 6.23 -8.93
C LEU A 243 4.68 5.51 -7.82
N CYS A 244 3.96 4.95 -6.83
CA CYS A 244 4.60 4.18 -5.76
C CYS A 244 5.21 2.86 -6.29
N ALA A 245 4.53 2.19 -7.22
CA ALA A 245 5.04 0.97 -7.87
C ALA A 245 6.33 1.21 -8.66
N HIS A 246 6.51 2.42 -9.20
CA HIS A 246 7.72 2.80 -9.94
C HIS A 246 8.95 3.02 -9.05
N MET A 247 8.79 3.06 -7.73
CA MET A 247 9.87 3.33 -6.77
C MET A 247 10.40 2.03 -6.16
N PRO A 248 11.56 1.50 -6.62
CA PRO A 248 12.19 0.33 -6.00
C PRO A 248 12.43 0.56 -4.51
N GLY A 249 12.19 -0.47 -3.71
CA GLY A 249 12.32 -0.43 -2.26
C GLY A 249 11.01 -0.14 -1.51
N LEU A 250 9.92 0.21 -2.20
CA LEU A 250 8.58 0.30 -1.61
C LEU A 250 7.76 -0.97 -1.88
N LYS A 251 7.11 -1.48 -0.84
CA LYS A 251 5.99 -2.41 -1.00
C LYS A 251 4.69 -1.62 -1.14
N VAL A 252 3.78 -2.07 -2.00
CA VAL A 252 2.55 -1.36 -2.31
C VAL A 252 1.36 -2.31 -2.25
N TYR A 253 0.51 -2.14 -1.24
CA TYR A 253 -0.64 -3.00 -0.95
C TYR A 253 -1.94 -2.27 -1.24
N TYR A 254 -2.92 -2.96 -1.80
CA TYR A 254 -4.19 -2.35 -2.19
C TYR A 254 -5.38 -3.31 -2.02
N PRO A 255 -5.77 -3.63 -0.78
CA PRO A 255 -6.87 -4.56 -0.53
C PRO A 255 -8.23 -4.03 -1.00
N ALA A 256 -9.09 -4.94 -1.47
CA ALA A 256 -10.44 -4.64 -1.91
C ALA A 256 -11.53 -5.17 -0.97
N THR A 257 -11.21 -6.05 -0.02
CA THR A 257 -12.17 -6.68 0.89
C THR A 257 -11.79 -6.50 2.36
N PRO A 258 -12.74 -6.58 3.30
CA PRO A 258 -12.42 -6.54 4.72
C PRO A 258 -11.46 -7.65 5.18
N TYR A 259 -11.61 -8.86 4.64
CA TYR A 259 -10.70 -9.97 4.92
C TYR A 259 -9.27 -9.62 4.51
N ASP A 260 -9.07 -9.18 3.29
CA ASP A 260 -7.74 -8.81 2.80
C ASP A 260 -7.19 -7.60 3.55
N ALA A 261 -8.01 -6.60 3.82
CA ALA A 261 -7.58 -5.39 4.54
C ALA A 261 -6.99 -5.72 5.92
N LYS A 262 -7.61 -6.64 6.67
CA LYS A 262 -7.08 -7.09 7.97
C LYS A 262 -5.82 -7.94 7.79
N GLY A 263 -5.84 -8.93 6.91
CA GLY A 263 -4.72 -9.84 6.69
C GLY A 263 -3.48 -9.12 6.13
N MET A 264 -3.67 -8.21 5.17
CA MET A 264 -2.59 -7.41 4.58
C MET A 264 -2.05 -6.35 5.56
N MET A 265 -2.91 -5.75 6.40
CA MET A 265 -2.45 -4.82 7.44
C MET A 265 -1.63 -5.56 8.52
N ASN A 266 -2.05 -6.76 8.93
CA ASN A 266 -1.26 -7.60 9.82
C ASN A 266 0.12 -7.95 9.22
N LEU A 267 0.13 -8.34 7.95
CA LEU A 267 1.36 -8.63 7.20
C LEU A 267 2.29 -7.40 7.15
N ALA A 268 1.76 -6.25 6.76
CA ALA A 268 2.52 -4.99 6.70
C ALA A 268 3.10 -4.60 8.07
N LEU A 269 2.31 -4.76 9.14
CA LEU A 269 2.73 -4.41 10.50
C LEU A 269 3.65 -5.45 11.16
N ARG A 270 3.76 -6.66 10.63
CA ARG A 270 4.78 -7.62 11.06
C ARG A 270 6.07 -7.46 10.28
N GLY A 271 5.97 -6.97 9.06
CA GLY A 271 7.11 -6.71 8.19
C GLY A 271 8.05 -5.64 8.73
N THR A 272 9.26 -5.64 8.19
CA THR A 272 10.31 -4.64 8.49
C THR A 272 10.68 -3.82 7.24
N ASP A 273 9.85 -3.89 6.21
CA ASP A 273 9.98 -3.11 4.96
C ASP A 273 8.96 -1.95 4.92
N PRO A 274 9.23 -0.88 4.17
CA PRO A 274 8.28 0.21 4.04
C PRO A 274 7.11 -0.20 3.12
N VAL A 275 5.90 0.01 3.61
CA VAL A 275 4.67 -0.33 2.90
C VAL A 275 3.83 0.92 2.65
N VAL A 276 3.45 1.18 1.41
CA VAL A 276 2.37 2.10 1.06
C VAL A 276 1.08 1.29 0.98
N PHE A 277 0.15 1.56 1.88
CA PHE A 277 -1.10 0.82 2.03
C PHE A 277 -2.24 1.68 1.51
N PHE A 278 -2.69 1.40 0.28
CA PHE A 278 -3.78 2.13 -0.37
C PHE A 278 -5.14 1.65 0.12
N GLU A 279 -6.01 2.59 0.45
CA GLU A 279 -7.36 2.36 0.98
C GLU A 279 -8.39 3.08 0.10
N SER A 280 -9.17 2.35 -0.69
CA SER A 280 -10.22 2.97 -1.48
C SER A 280 -11.32 3.56 -0.59
N GLN A 281 -11.63 4.84 -0.80
CA GLN A 281 -12.64 5.58 -0.02
C GLN A 281 -14.04 4.96 -0.14
N LEU A 282 -14.35 4.28 -1.24
CA LEU A 282 -15.62 3.57 -1.41
C LEU A 282 -15.77 2.36 -0.51
N LEU A 283 -14.66 1.79 -0.02
CA LEU A 283 -14.65 0.51 0.64
C LEU A 283 -14.75 0.59 2.18
N TYR A 284 -14.56 1.75 2.80
CA TYR A 284 -14.53 1.85 4.27
C TYR A 284 -15.77 1.30 4.98
N ASP A 285 -16.92 1.34 4.34
CA ASP A 285 -18.18 0.81 4.86
C ASP A 285 -18.59 -0.54 4.22
N LYS A 286 -17.74 -1.12 3.37
CA LYS A 286 -18.01 -2.38 2.70
C LYS A 286 -17.89 -3.55 3.67
N ALA A 287 -18.86 -4.48 3.64
CA ALA A 287 -18.83 -5.72 4.40
C ALA A 287 -18.19 -6.85 3.57
N GLU A 288 -17.81 -7.96 4.23
CA GLU A 288 -17.16 -9.10 3.60
C GLU A 288 -18.14 -9.94 2.78
N GLU A 289 -17.85 -10.13 1.49
CA GLU A 289 -18.71 -10.86 0.55
C GLU A 289 -18.12 -12.19 0.08
N PHE A 290 -16.80 -12.40 0.23
CA PHE A 290 -16.08 -13.50 -0.44
C PHE A 290 -15.58 -14.57 0.52
N GLN A 291 -15.15 -14.17 1.73
CA GLN A 291 -14.59 -15.13 2.67
C GLN A 291 -15.68 -15.97 3.34
N PRO A 292 -15.67 -17.29 3.14
CA PRO A 292 -16.59 -18.19 3.85
C PRO A 292 -16.49 -18.01 5.37
N GLY A 293 -17.62 -17.82 6.05
CA GLY A 293 -17.64 -17.53 7.48
C GLY A 293 -17.27 -16.09 7.87
N GLY A 294 -16.95 -15.23 6.89
CA GLY A 294 -16.63 -13.82 7.10
C GLY A 294 -15.20 -13.57 7.60
N VAL A 295 -14.96 -12.36 8.10
CA VAL A 295 -13.64 -11.95 8.60
C VAL A 295 -13.35 -12.64 9.95
N PRO A 296 -12.29 -13.45 10.10
CA PRO A 296 -11.95 -14.09 11.38
C PRO A 296 -11.66 -13.06 12.49
N GLU A 297 -12.02 -13.38 13.75
CA GLU A 297 -11.69 -12.52 14.89
C GLU A 297 -10.19 -12.57 15.24
N GLY A 298 -9.56 -13.73 15.13
CA GLY A 298 -8.16 -13.96 15.45
C GLY A 298 -7.20 -13.25 14.47
N TYR A 299 -5.92 -13.33 14.82
CA TYR A 299 -4.82 -12.88 13.95
C TYR A 299 -4.68 -13.83 12.75
N TYR A 300 -4.50 -13.28 11.58
CA TYR A 300 -4.11 -13.98 10.35
C TYR A 300 -3.43 -13.02 9.39
N GLU A 301 -2.73 -13.56 8.44
CA GLU A 301 -2.13 -12.84 7.32
C GLU A 301 -2.60 -13.47 6.00
N VAL A 302 -2.43 -12.73 4.92
CA VAL A 302 -2.61 -13.24 3.57
C VAL A 302 -1.24 -13.40 2.90
N PRO A 303 -1.06 -14.33 1.95
CA PRO A 303 0.19 -14.47 1.21
C PRO A 303 0.53 -13.17 0.46
N GLU A 304 1.76 -12.70 0.66
CA GLU A 304 2.25 -11.47 0.02
C GLU A 304 2.37 -11.64 -1.49
N GLY A 305 1.88 -10.65 -2.22
CA GLY A 305 1.99 -10.62 -3.68
C GLY A 305 1.03 -11.55 -4.43
N GLU A 306 0.19 -12.31 -3.75
CA GLU A 306 -0.68 -13.32 -4.38
C GLU A 306 -2.06 -12.76 -4.75
N PRO A 307 -2.44 -12.72 -6.04
CA PRO A 307 -3.81 -12.44 -6.48
C PRO A 307 -4.80 -13.53 -6.03
N VAL A 308 -6.10 -13.19 -6.08
CA VAL A 308 -7.17 -14.13 -5.73
C VAL A 308 -8.29 -14.10 -6.78
N ILE A 309 -8.73 -15.29 -7.23
CA ILE A 309 -9.92 -15.44 -8.06
C ILE A 309 -11.15 -15.21 -7.17
N ARG A 310 -11.96 -14.21 -7.51
CA ARG A 310 -13.22 -13.88 -6.81
C ARG A 310 -14.44 -14.44 -7.51
N ARG A 311 -14.34 -14.71 -8.78
CA ARG A 311 -15.36 -15.36 -9.59
C ARG A 311 -14.69 -16.23 -10.65
N GLU A 312 -15.07 -17.49 -10.71
CA GLU A 312 -14.63 -18.42 -11.76
C GLU A 312 -15.27 -18.08 -13.11
N GLY A 313 -14.51 -18.29 -14.19
CA GLY A 313 -14.99 -18.09 -15.57
C GLY A 313 -14.12 -18.81 -16.58
N SER A 314 -14.58 -18.88 -17.84
CA SER A 314 -13.94 -19.66 -18.91
C SER A 314 -13.65 -18.89 -20.19
N ASP A 315 -14.27 -17.72 -20.40
CA ASP A 315 -14.27 -17.06 -21.71
C ASP A 315 -13.47 -15.74 -21.73
N LEU A 316 -13.27 -15.13 -20.57
CA LEU A 316 -12.59 -13.85 -20.39
C LEU A 316 -12.00 -13.77 -18.99
N THR A 317 -10.80 -13.25 -18.85
CA THR A 317 -10.19 -12.84 -17.57
C THR A 317 -10.37 -11.34 -17.37
N ILE A 318 -10.89 -10.92 -16.21
CA ILE A 318 -10.92 -9.51 -15.78
C ILE A 318 -10.10 -9.41 -14.49
N ALA A 319 -8.96 -8.70 -14.50
CA ALA A 319 -8.18 -8.48 -13.31
C ALA A 319 -8.22 -7.01 -12.86
N THR A 320 -8.34 -6.79 -11.55
CA THR A 320 -8.67 -5.48 -10.98
C THR A 320 -7.86 -5.13 -9.74
N LEU A 321 -7.87 -3.84 -9.38
CA LEU A 321 -7.38 -3.31 -8.11
C LEU A 321 -8.45 -2.50 -7.38
N GLY A 322 -8.48 -2.61 -6.04
CA GLY A 322 -9.33 -1.79 -5.18
C GLY A 322 -10.83 -1.89 -5.49
N ALA A 323 -11.53 -0.77 -5.49
CA ALA A 323 -12.98 -0.73 -5.64
C ALA A 323 -13.50 -1.19 -7.02
N THR A 324 -12.66 -1.20 -8.05
CA THR A 324 -13.04 -1.72 -9.37
C THR A 324 -13.39 -3.20 -9.37
N LEU A 325 -12.96 -3.96 -8.34
CA LEU A 325 -13.37 -5.36 -8.15
C LEU A 325 -14.91 -5.51 -8.24
N TYR A 326 -15.65 -4.68 -7.52
CA TYR A 326 -17.11 -4.79 -7.44
C TYR A 326 -17.78 -4.45 -8.77
N ARG A 327 -17.25 -3.48 -9.51
CA ARG A 327 -17.75 -3.12 -10.85
C ARG A 327 -17.41 -4.20 -11.88
N ALA A 328 -16.26 -4.86 -11.76
CA ALA A 328 -15.88 -5.98 -12.60
C ALA A 328 -16.78 -7.20 -12.37
N LEU A 329 -17.16 -7.47 -11.11
CA LEU A 329 -18.12 -8.54 -10.79
C LEU A 329 -19.49 -8.25 -11.39
N GLU A 330 -19.98 -7.02 -11.27
CA GLU A 330 -21.23 -6.59 -11.91
C GLU A 330 -21.16 -6.72 -13.45
N ALA A 331 -20.05 -6.27 -14.04
CA ALA A 331 -19.82 -6.44 -15.49
C ALA A 331 -19.82 -7.92 -15.89
N ALA A 332 -19.19 -8.80 -15.10
CA ALA A 332 -19.16 -10.23 -15.33
C ALA A 332 -20.54 -10.88 -15.26
N GLU A 333 -21.40 -10.44 -14.33
CA GLU A 333 -22.80 -10.88 -14.25
C GLU A 333 -23.61 -10.42 -15.46
N LEU A 334 -23.42 -9.18 -15.90
CA LEU A 334 -24.07 -8.64 -17.09
C LEU A 334 -23.59 -9.33 -18.38
N LEU A 335 -22.30 -9.62 -18.50
CA LEU A 335 -21.74 -10.38 -19.63
C LEU A 335 -22.35 -11.79 -19.69
N GLN A 336 -22.44 -12.47 -18.55
CA GLN A 336 -23.06 -13.80 -18.47
C GLN A 336 -24.54 -13.76 -18.80
N SER A 337 -25.31 -12.85 -18.22
CA SER A 337 -26.77 -12.82 -18.37
C SER A 337 -27.25 -12.35 -19.75
N ARG A 338 -26.51 -11.40 -20.36
CA ARG A 338 -26.92 -10.80 -21.65
C ARG A 338 -26.31 -11.53 -22.85
N TYR A 339 -25.09 -12.04 -22.72
CA TYR A 339 -24.32 -12.56 -23.86
C TYR A 339 -23.85 -14.01 -23.67
N GLY A 340 -24.11 -14.62 -22.50
CA GLY A 340 -23.66 -15.98 -22.18
C GLY A 340 -22.16 -16.10 -21.97
N LEU A 341 -21.43 -14.99 -21.83
CA LEU A 341 -19.98 -14.94 -21.71
C LEU A 341 -19.57 -15.03 -20.25
N SER A 342 -18.83 -16.09 -19.89
CA SER A 342 -18.38 -16.39 -18.54
C SER A 342 -17.02 -15.73 -18.25
N ALA A 343 -17.03 -14.62 -17.50
CA ALA A 343 -15.80 -13.94 -17.11
C ALA A 343 -15.28 -14.41 -15.74
N GLU A 344 -13.98 -14.75 -15.69
CA GLU A 344 -13.22 -14.94 -14.46
C GLU A 344 -12.79 -13.58 -13.93
N VAL A 345 -13.02 -13.31 -12.64
CA VAL A 345 -12.65 -12.03 -12.02
C VAL A 345 -11.57 -12.27 -10.97
N ILE A 346 -10.43 -11.61 -11.16
CA ILE A 346 -9.24 -11.69 -10.29
C ILE A 346 -9.05 -10.34 -9.57
N ASP A 347 -8.91 -10.42 -8.27
CA ASP A 347 -8.47 -9.30 -7.42
C ASP A 347 -6.96 -9.40 -7.24
N LEU A 348 -6.23 -8.42 -7.77
CA LEU A 348 -4.77 -8.39 -7.71
C LEU A 348 -4.25 -8.16 -6.29
N ARG A 349 -4.97 -7.43 -5.46
CA ARG A 349 -4.67 -7.10 -4.04
C ARG A 349 -3.37 -6.32 -3.82
N PHE A 350 -2.32 -6.66 -4.56
CA PHE A 350 -0.98 -6.09 -4.45
C PHE A 350 -0.56 -5.40 -5.76
N VAL A 351 0.25 -4.38 -5.62
CA VAL A 351 0.89 -3.70 -6.75
C VAL A 351 2.39 -4.04 -6.77
N ALA A 352 3.04 -4.06 -5.60
CA ALA A 352 4.42 -4.49 -5.43
C ALA A 352 4.61 -5.11 -4.02
N PRO A 353 5.09 -6.38 -3.93
CA PRO A 353 5.30 -7.32 -5.02
C PRO A 353 3.97 -7.81 -5.61
N LEU A 354 4.00 -8.35 -6.84
CA LEU A 354 2.86 -8.98 -7.49
C LEU A 354 3.30 -10.24 -8.25
N ASN A 355 2.75 -11.38 -7.86
CA ASN A 355 2.87 -12.63 -8.59
C ASN A 355 1.82 -12.67 -9.71
N LEU A 356 2.26 -12.82 -10.95
CA LEU A 356 1.36 -12.86 -12.12
C LEU A 356 0.89 -14.26 -12.49
N ASP A 357 1.34 -15.32 -11.83
CA ASP A 357 1.03 -16.72 -12.20
C ASP A 357 -0.46 -16.97 -12.28
N VAL A 358 -1.24 -16.49 -11.30
CA VAL A 358 -2.71 -16.65 -11.29
C VAL A 358 -3.35 -15.97 -12.51
N VAL A 359 -2.87 -14.79 -12.90
CA VAL A 359 -3.37 -14.07 -14.08
C VAL A 359 -2.96 -14.78 -15.37
N VAL A 360 -1.72 -15.25 -15.45
CA VAL A 360 -1.20 -15.98 -16.62
C VAL A 360 -1.95 -17.29 -16.83
N GLU A 361 -2.18 -18.07 -15.76
CA GLU A 361 -2.94 -19.34 -15.86
C GLU A 361 -4.41 -19.08 -16.25
N SER A 362 -5.02 -18.02 -15.73
CA SER A 362 -6.35 -17.60 -16.17
C SER A 362 -6.38 -17.23 -17.67
N VAL A 363 -5.39 -16.48 -18.13
CA VAL A 363 -5.27 -16.11 -19.56
C VAL A 363 -5.06 -17.35 -20.43
N LYS A 364 -4.24 -18.31 -20.03
CA LYS A 364 -4.09 -19.58 -20.75
C LYS A 364 -5.39 -20.34 -20.90
N LYS A 365 -6.29 -20.23 -19.92
CA LYS A 365 -7.62 -20.85 -19.93
C LYS A 365 -8.62 -20.08 -20.82
N THR A 366 -8.61 -18.74 -20.72
CA THR A 366 -9.65 -17.89 -21.29
C THR A 366 -9.30 -17.26 -22.64
N GLY A 367 -8.01 -17.18 -22.96
CA GLY A 367 -7.50 -16.53 -24.18
C GLY A 367 -7.60 -14.99 -24.18
N ARG A 368 -8.19 -14.36 -23.17
CA ARG A 368 -8.55 -12.93 -23.20
C ARG A 368 -8.34 -12.27 -21.86
N LEU A 369 -7.82 -11.03 -21.87
CA LEU A 369 -7.55 -10.27 -20.66
C LEU A 369 -8.05 -8.82 -20.76
N LEU A 370 -8.85 -8.44 -19.77
CA LEU A 370 -9.21 -7.05 -19.47
C LEU A 370 -8.68 -6.68 -18.08
N LEU A 371 -8.04 -5.53 -17.97
CA LEU A 371 -7.51 -4.99 -16.73
C LEU A 371 -8.24 -3.68 -16.38
N SER A 372 -8.62 -3.48 -15.11
CA SER A 372 -9.30 -2.25 -14.71
C SER A 372 -8.95 -1.79 -13.31
N SER A 373 -8.76 -0.46 -13.15
CA SER A 373 -8.57 0.21 -11.86
C SER A 373 -9.11 1.64 -11.87
N ASP A 374 -9.23 2.24 -10.69
CA ASP A 374 -9.65 3.65 -10.55
C ASP A 374 -8.53 4.65 -10.89
N ALA A 375 -7.29 4.20 -11.07
CA ALA A 375 -6.20 5.05 -11.55
C ALA A 375 -6.51 5.60 -12.96
N VAL A 376 -5.99 6.80 -13.24
CA VAL A 376 -6.00 7.34 -14.60
C VAL A 376 -5.35 6.33 -15.54
N GLU A 377 -5.98 6.06 -16.70
CA GLU A 377 -5.50 5.01 -17.62
C GLU A 377 -4.08 5.29 -18.11
N LEU A 378 -3.79 6.57 -18.45
CA LEU A 378 -2.46 6.98 -18.89
C LEU A 378 -1.43 6.79 -17.77
N GLY A 379 -0.42 5.96 -18.01
CA GLY A 379 0.63 5.67 -17.02
C GLY A 379 0.18 4.78 -15.86
N SER A 380 -0.99 4.14 -15.95
CA SER A 380 -1.47 3.18 -14.96
C SER A 380 -0.51 1.99 -14.81
N PHE A 381 -0.37 1.47 -13.59
CA PHE A 381 0.35 0.22 -13.29
C PHE A 381 -0.18 -0.97 -14.12
N LEU A 382 -1.47 -0.96 -14.46
CA LEU A 382 -2.06 -2.04 -15.25
C LEU A 382 -1.49 -2.15 -16.68
N HIS A 383 -0.89 -1.10 -17.22
CA HIS A 383 -0.14 -1.20 -18.49
C HIS A 383 1.15 -2.00 -18.35
N ASP A 384 1.83 -1.93 -17.20
CA ASP A 384 2.97 -2.79 -16.89
C ASP A 384 2.53 -4.27 -16.79
N VAL A 385 1.44 -4.52 -16.06
CA VAL A 385 0.82 -5.86 -15.98
C VAL A 385 0.44 -6.37 -17.37
N ALA A 386 -0.23 -5.54 -18.20
CA ALA A 386 -0.61 -5.89 -19.57
C ALA A 386 0.60 -6.30 -20.42
N SER A 387 1.66 -5.50 -20.37
CA SER A 387 2.90 -5.76 -21.11
C SER A 387 3.57 -7.07 -20.68
N LYS A 388 3.65 -7.32 -19.37
CA LYS A 388 4.25 -8.55 -18.82
C LYS A 388 3.43 -9.79 -19.20
N VAL A 389 2.12 -9.75 -19.01
CA VAL A 389 1.24 -10.88 -19.35
C VAL A 389 1.25 -11.14 -20.86
N GLN A 390 1.22 -10.08 -21.68
CA GLN A 390 1.36 -10.24 -23.12
C GLN A 390 2.68 -10.90 -23.52
N THR A 391 3.77 -10.56 -22.85
CA THR A 391 5.09 -11.17 -23.13
C THR A 391 5.13 -12.64 -22.72
N ILE A 392 4.56 -12.98 -21.54
CA ILE A 392 4.64 -14.33 -20.96
C ILE A 392 3.65 -15.29 -21.62
N ALA A 393 2.45 -14.81 -21.96
CA ALA A 393 1.33 -15.62 -22.43
C ALA A 393 0.89 -15.27 -23.86
N PHE A 394 1.76 -14.70 -24.70
CA PHE A 394 1.43 -14.25 -26.06
C PHE A 394 0.74 -15.32 -26.90
N ASP A 395 1.27 -16.53 -26.89
CA ASP A 395 0.75 -17.66 -27.69
C ASP A 395 -0.64 -18.17 -27.21
N HIS A 396 -1.12 -17.66 -26.08
CA HIS A 396 -2.42 -18.00 -25.52
C HIS A 396 -3.46 -16.86 -25.64
N LEU A 397 -3.09 -15.72 -26.23
CA LEU A 397 -3.97 -14.58 -26.38
C LEU A 397 -4.71 -14.61 -27.72
N ASP A 398 -6.04 -14.64 -27.66
CA ASP A 398 -6.97 -14.54 -28.81
C ASP A 398 -7.28 -13.08 -29.18
N ALA A 399 -6.92 -12.12 -28.32
CA ALA A 399 -7.19 -10.71 -28.49
C ALA A 399 -6.12 -9.84 -27.81
N PRO A 400 -5.99 -8.55 -28.16
CA PRO A 400 -5.14 -7.62 -27.45
C PRO A 400 -5.51 -7.51 -25.97
N VAL A 401 -4.53 -7.49 -25.06
CA VAL A 401 -4.77 -7.16 -23.66
C VAL A 401 -5.34 -5.75 -23.58
N THR A 402 -6.46 -5.60 -22.91
CA THR A 402 -7.21 -4.35 -22.86
C THR A 402 -7.16 -3.76 -21.47
N VAL A 403 -6.81 -2.48 -21.35
CA VAL A 403 -6.83 -1.72 -20.10
C VAL A 403 -7.99 -0.73 -20.14
N VAL A 404 -8.71 -0.61 -19.02
CA VAL A 404 -9.78 0.37 -18.80
C VAL A 404 -9.52 1.05 -17.45
N GLY A 405 -9.04 2.27 -17.48
CA GLY A 405 -8.84 3.13 -16.32
C GLY A 405 -9.76 4.33 -16.29
N SER A 406 -9.57 5.18 -15.31
CA SER A 406 -10.23 6.48 -15.28
C SER A 406 -9.77 7.37 -16.43
N ARG A 407 -10.58 8.34 -16.80
CA ARG A 407 -10.22 9.28 -17.89
C ARG A 407 -8.94 10.03 -17.53
N ASN A 408 -8.13 10.31 -18.54
CA ASN A 408 -6.99 11.22 -18.40
C ASN A 408 -7.48 12.67 -18.32
N ALA A 409 -8.07 13.02 -17.19
CA ALA A 409 -8.62 14.32 -16.89
C ALA A 409 -8.52 14.59 -15.38
N ILE A 410 -8.70 15.84 -14.98
CA ILE A 410 -8.83 16.18 -13.56
C ILE A 410 -10.14 15.61 -13.03
N THR A 411 -10.09 14.95 -11.88
CA THR A 411 -11.26 14.34 -11.24
C THR A 411 -12.36 15.39 -11.02
N PRO A 412 -13.56 15.16 -11.56
CA PRO A 412 -14.68 16.11 -11.44
C PRO A 412 -15.33 16.07 -10.05
N ALA A 413 -16.32 16.92 -9.84
CA ALA A 413 -17.23 16.84 -8.69
C ALA A 413 -17.98 15.49 -8.67
N ALA A 414 -18.45 15.09 -7.48
CA ALA A 414 -19.04 13.77 -7.22
C ALA A 414 -20.22 13.40 -8.15
N GLU A 415 -20.96 14.39 -8.62
CA GLU A 415 -22.10 14.21 -9.54
C GLU A 415 -21.67 13.66 -10.92
N LEU A 416 -20.43 13.93 -11.33
CA LEU A 416 -19.89 13.52 -12.64
C LEU A 416 -18.94 12.31 -12.54
N GLU A 417 -18.71 11.76 -11.37
CA GLU A 417 -17.75 10.66 -11.17
C GLU A 417 -18.08 9.39 -11.97
N LYS A 418 -19.37 9.13 -12.25
CA LYS A 418 -19.79 8.01 -13.11
C LYS A 418 -19.31 8.16 -14.55
N GLU A 419 -19.02 9.39 -14.99
CA GLU A 419 -18.45 9.67 -16.30
C GLU A 419 -16.92 9.72 -16.30
N PHE A 420 -16.31 9.61 -15.13
CA PHE A 420 -14.87 9.71 -14.94
C PHE A 420 -14.23 8.36 -14.58
N PHE A 421 -14.73 7.67 -13.55
CA PHE A 421 -14.23 6.37 -13.12
C PHE A 421 -14.84 5.22 -13.93
N PRO A 422 -14.11 4.10 -14.15
CA PRO A 422 -14.64 2.93 -14.85
C PRO A 422 -15.97 2.47 -14.26
N GLN A 423 -16.93 2.19 -15.13
CA GLN A 423 -18.24 1.64 -14.80
C GLN A 423 -18.40 0.25 -15.41
N PRO A 424 -19.33 -0.60 -14.93
CA PRO A 424 -19.58 -1.92 -15.53
C PRO A 424 -19.80 -1.86 -17.03
N GLU A 425 -20.56 -0.87 -17.51
CA GLU A 425 -20.85 -0.65 -18.93
C GLU A 425 -19.58 -0.36 -19.74
N TRP A 426 -18.60 0.36 -19.16
CA TRP A 426 -17.34 0.65 -19.86
C TRP A 426 -16.53 -0.62 -20.08
N LEU A 427 -16.55 -1.55 -19.10
CA LEU A 427 -15.87 -2.83 -19.23
C LEU A 427 -16.53 -3.67 -20.33
N ILE A 428 -17.88 -3.69 -20.38
CA ILE A 428 -18.63 -4.42 -21.40
C ILE A 428 -18.37 -3.82 -22.80
N ASP A 429 -18.40 -2.49 -22.92
CA ASP A 429 -18.10 -1.79 -24.17
C ASP A 429 -16.67 -2.10 -24.64
N ALA A 430 -15.70 -2.08 -23.72
CA ALA A 430 -14.30 -2.41 -24.00
C ALA A 430 -14.13 -3.87 -24.45
N VAL A 431 -14.88 -4.80 -23.86
CA VAL A 431 -14.93 -6.19 -24.32
C VAL A 431 -15.44 -6.24 -25.76
N HIS A 432 -16.58 -5.59 -26.04
CA HIS A 432 -17.17 -5.58 -27.37
C HIS A 432 -16.26 -4.99 -28.46
N GLU A 433 -15.66 -3.85 -28.13
CA GLU A 433 -14.88 -3.07 -29.11
C GLU A 433 -13.47 -3.62 -29.38
N ARG A 434 -12.87 -4.30 -28.39
CA ARG A 434 -11.42 -4.61 -28.44
C ARG A 434 -11.06 -6.07 -28.20
N ILE A 435 -11.98 -6.87 -27.62
CA ILE A 435 -11.67 -8.24 -27.22
C ILE A 435 -12.51 -9.24 -28.00
N LEU A 436 -13.83 -9.13 -27.91
CA LEU A 436 -14.78 -10.05 -28.54
C LEU A 436 -16.08 -9.31 -28.88
N PRO A 437 -16.46 -9.21 -30.19
CA PRO A 437 -17.74 -8.59 -30.56
C PRO A 437 -18.93 -9.29 -29.88
N LEU A 438 -19.74 -8.52 -29.16
CA LEU A 438 -20.94 -9.02 -28.46
C LEU A 438 -22.17 -8.86 -29.36
N PRO A 439 -22.92 -9.92 -29.62
CA PRO A 439 -24.08 -9.85 -30.56
C PRO A 439 -25.14 -8.85 -30.10
N GLY A 440 -25.47 -7.89 -30.95
CA GLY A 440 -26.51 -6.88 -30.70
C GLY A 440 -26.11 -5.82 -29.64
N HIS A 441 -24.88 -5.80 -29.17
CA HIS A 441 -24.42 -4.77 -28.28
C HIS A 441 -24.21 -3.43 -29.00
N VAL A 442 -24.54 -2.35 -28.33
CA VAL A 442 -24.29 -0.97 -28.80
C VAL A 442 -23.44 -0.26 -27.73
N THR A 443 -22.25 0.19 -28.13
CA THR A 443 -21.35 0.93 -27.26
C THR A 443 -21.96 2.27 -26.85
N ILE A 444 -22.05 2.51 -25.55
CA ILE A 444 -22.64 3.72 -24.97
C ILE A 444 -21.61 4.62 -24.29
N SER A 445 -20.41 4.11 -24.06
CA SER A 445 -19.30 4.83 -23.41
C SER A 445 -18.23 5.29 -24.41
N ASN A 446 -17.19 5.95 -23.93
CA ASN A 446 -16.06 6.44 -24.73
C ASN A 446 -15.02 5.34 -25.04
N GLN A 447 -15.40 4.07 -25.03
CA GLN A 447 -14.45 2.97 -25.18
C GLN A 447 -14.25 2.52 -26.65
N THR A 448 -14.83 3.23 -27.63
CA THR A 448 -14.60 2.93 -29.05
C THR A 448 -13.13 3.16 -29.44
N THR A 449 -12.61 2.34 -30.35
CA THR A 449 -11.24 2.48 -30.88
C THR A 449 -11.01 3.86 -31.50
N ALA A 450 -12.00 4.43 -32.18
CA ALA A 450 -11.93 5.77 -32.76
C ALA A 450 -11.79 6.86 -31.70
N GLU A 451 -12.52 6.75 -30.58
CA GLU A 451 -12.45 7.70 -29.50
C GLU A 451 -11.12 7.59 -28.72
N LEU A 452 -10.60 6.37 -28.52
CA LEU A 452 -9.27 6.17 -27.94
C LEU A 452 -8.18 6.83 -28.79
N ALA A 453 -8.22 6.65 -30.11
CA ALA A 453 -7.28 7.28 -31.03
C ALA A 453 -7.42 8.81 -31.05
N ARG A 454 -8.64 9.35 -30.92
CA ARG A 454 -8.90 10.79 -30.81
C ARG A 454 -8.32 11.36 -29.53
N ARG A 455 -8.61 10.75 -28.38
CA ARG A 455 -8.09 11.18 -27.07
C ARG A 455 -6.56 11.17 -27.03
N ASN A 456 -5.96 10.10 -27.53
CA ASN A 456 -4.49 9.97 -27.58
C ASN A 456 -3.84 11.12 -28.37
N ARG A 457 -4.43 11.53 -29.51
CA ARG A 457 -3.94 12.69 -30.28
C ARG A 457 -4.06 14.01 -29.54
N LEU A 458 -5.00 14.13 -28.63
CA LEU A 458 -5.24 15.34 -27.82
C LEU A 458 -4.49 15.33 -26.47
N GLY A 459 -3.82 14.22 -26.15
CA GLY A 459 -3.17 14.05 -24.84
C GLY A 459 -4.18 13.86 -23.69
N LEU A 460 -5.36 13.31 -23.99
CA LEU A 460 -6.46 13.12 -23.05
C LEU A 460 -6.63 11.64 -22.70
#